data_eca8fd50d1bfec183708888c4a395b15
#
_entry.id   eca8fd50d1bfec183708888c4a395b15
#
_cell.length_a   1.000
_cell.length_b   1.000
_cell.length_c   1.000
_cell.angle_alpha   90.00
_cell.angle_beta   90.00
_cell.angle_gamma   90.00
#
_symmetry.space_group_name_H-M   'P 1'
#
loop_
_entity.id
_entity.type
_entity.pdbx_description
1 polymer ?
#
loop_
_entity_poly.entity_id
_entity_poly.type
_entity_poly.pdbx_seq_one_letter_code
_entity_poly.pdbx_strand_id
1 'polypeptide(L)'
;MPGIDECLLEAMALPGARGAALVDWSSGLALGTAGDSPVGDHETTAAETAELARAAAEYESFAPGPDDADAPGPPVEDLIVTTRSGYHVLRFVETSFDSSVFLHLWLDRTDGNLALARHRLRALAEGLVLR
;
A
#
# COMPACT_ATOMS: atom_id res chain seq x y z
N MET A 1 -11.11 -8.56 15.74
CA MET A 1 -11.16 -7.69 14.56
C MET A 1 -9.75 -7.28 14.21
N PRO A 2 -9.29 -7.58 13.01
CA PRO A 2 -7.96 -7.15 12.64
C PRO A 2 -7.94 -5.63 12.53
N GLY A 3 -7.16 -5.02 13.39
CA GLY A 3 -6.94 -3.60 13.34
C GLY A 3 -5.80 -3.27 12.38
N ILE A 4 -5.51 -1.99 12.27
CA ILE A 4 -4.42 -1.50 11.42
C ILE A 4 -3.09 -2.10 11.88
N ASP A 5 -2.84 -2.10 13.18
CA ASP A 5 -1.58 -2.61 13.72
C ASP A 5 -1.39 -4.09 13.45
N GLU A 6 -2.43 -4.89 13.58
CA GLU A 6 -2.35 -6.32 13.28
C GLU A 6 -2.07 -6.58 11.81
N CYS A 7 -2.70 -5.81 10.93
CA CYS A 7 -2.47 -5.88 9.49
C CYS A 7 -1.00 -5.59 9.16
N LEU A 8 -0.45 -4.53 9.75
CA LEU A 8 0.94 -4.15 9.52
C LEU A 8 1.93 -5.18 10.07
N LEU A 9 1.61 -5.79 11.21
CA LEU A 9 2.45 -6.86 11.76
C LEU A 9 2.44 -8.09 10.86
N GLU A 10 1.30 -8.43 10.28
CA GLU A 10 1.24 -9.53 9.32
C GLU A 10 2.04 -9.23 8.05
N ALA A 11 1.99 -7.99 7.57
CA ALA A 11 2.81 -7.57 6.43
C ALA A 11 4.30 -7.68 6.76
N MET A 12 4.69 -7.31 7.97
CA MET A 12 6.07 -7.39 8.41
C MET A 12 6.58 -8.82 8.57
N ALA A 13 5.68 -9.81 8.66
CA ALA A 13 6.08 -11.22 8.73
C ALA A 13 6.49 -11.77 7.37
N LEU A 14 6.27 -11.04 6.28
CA LEU A 14 6.69 -11.47 4.95
C LEU A 14 8.21 -11.48 4.82
N PRO A 15 8.76 -12.44 4.05
CA PRO A 15 10.22 -12.49 3.85
C PRO A 15 10.76 -11.18 3.28
N GLY A 16 11.82 -10.67 3.91
CA GLY A 16 12.48 -9.46 3.47
C GLY A 16 11.77 -8.16 3.82
N ALA A 17 10.67 -8.22 4.58
CA ALA A 17 9.95 -7.01 4.96
C ALA A 17 10.81 -6.14 5.89
N ARG A 18 10.94 -4.86 5.55
CA ARG A 18 11.72 -3.91 6.32
C ARG A 18 10.87 -2.84 6.96
N GLY A 19 9.77 -2.48 6.33
CA GLY A 19 8.85 -1.50 6.86
C GLY A 19 7.50 -1.60 6.19
N ALA A 20 6.47 -1.17 6.90
CA ALA A 20 5.11 -1.15 6.38
C ALA A 20 4.35 0.04 6.95
N ALA A 21 3.38 0.53 6.20
CA ALA A 21 2.54 1.64 6.63
C ALA A 21 1.18 1.57 5.96
N LEU A 22 0.19 2.10 6.64
CA LEU A 22 -1.11 2.38 6.06
C LEU A 22 -1.20 3.89 5.93
N VAL A 23 -1.44 4.39 4.75
CA VAL A 23 -1.35 5.82 4.44
C VAL A 23 -2.63 6.30 3.77
N ASP A 24 -3.07 7.48 4.18
CA ASP A 24 -4.15 8.21 3.50
C ASP A 24 -3.49 9.14 2.48
N TRP A 25 -3.71 8.87 1.18
CA TRP A 25 -3.06 9.66 0.16
C TRP A 25 -3.73 11.01 -0.09
N SER A 26 -4.92 11.23 0.45
CA SER A 26 -5.56 12.55 0.35
C SER A 26 -4.94 13.56 1.31
N SER A 27 -4.52 13.11 2.48
CA SER A 27 -3.88 13.97 3.50
C SER A 27 -2.36 13.83 3.54
N GLY A 28 -1.84 12.72 3.03
CA GLY A 28 -0.41 12.42 3.11
C GLY A 28 0.02 11.88 4.47
N LEU A 29 -0.92 11.52 5.33
CA LEU A 29 -0.63 11.08 6.69
C LEU A 29 -0.64 9.56 6.82
N ALA A 30 0.29 9.05 7.62
CA ALA A 30 0.30 7.64 7.98
C ALA A 30 -0.72 7.39 9.07
N LEU A 31 -1.60 6.42 8.84
CA LEU A 31 -2.58 5.97 9.82
C LEU A 31 -1.99 4.92 10.76
N GLY A 32 -0.91 4.29 10.36
CA GLY A 32 -0.16 3.32 11.15
C GLY A 32 1.14 2.99 10.46
N THR A 33 2.14 2.61 11.23
CA THR A 33 3.47 2.25 10.71
C THR A 33 4.03 1.08 11.49
N ALA A 34 4.90 0.30 10.84
CA ALA A 34 5.65 -0.78 11.49
C ALA A 34 7.01 -0.88 10.82
N GLY A 35 8.02 -1.28 11.59
CA GLY A 35 9.37 -1.42 11.08
C GLY A 35 10.03 -0.09 10.78
N ASP A 36 10.89 -0.07 9.77
CA ASP A 36 11.72 1.08 9.43
C ASP A 36 11.17 1.87 8.25
N SER A 37 11.58 3.12 8.16
CA SER A 37 11.37 3.95 6.98
C SER A 37 12.65 3.96 6.15
N PRO A 38 12.56 3.95 4.80
CA PRO A 38 13.75 4.02 3.95
C PRO A 38 14.61 5.27 4.18
N VAL A 39 14.00 6.35 4.64
CA VAL A 39 14.70 7.61 4.90
C VAL A 39 14.79 7.93 6.40
N GLY A 40 14.43 6.97 7.24
CA GLY A 40 14.52 7.14 8.69
C GLY A 40 13.40 7.97 9.31
N ASP A 41 12.39 8.33 8.52
CA ASP A 41 11.27 9.14 8.96
C ASP A 41 10.00 8.68 8.25
N HIS A 42 9.08 8.08 8.99
CA HIS A 42 7.83 7.58 8.44
C HIS A 42 6.94 8.69 7.88
N GLU A 43 6.98 9.88 8.45
CA GLU A 43 6.16 10.99 7.96
C GLU A 43 6.59 11.41 6.55
N THR A 44 7.90 11.47 6.32
CA THR A 44 8.44 11.79 4.99
C THR A 44 8.06 10.72 3.98
N THR A 45 8.24 9.44 4.34
CA THR A 45 7.88 8.34 3.46
C THR A 45 6.38 8.34 3.13
N ALA A 46 5.54 8.61 4.13
CA ALA A 46 4.10 8.68 3.91
C ALA A 46 3.75 9.81 2.93
N ALA A 47 4.32 10.98 3.11
CA ALA A 47 4.05 12.11 2.23
C ALA A 47 4.48 11.83 0.79
N GLU A 48 5.65 11.25 0.61
CA GLU A 48 6.17 10.93 -0.72
C GLU A 48 5.36 9.84 -1.42
N THR A 49 5.05 8.77 -0.71
CA THR A 49 4.27 7.68 -1.29
C THR A 49 2.83 8.11 -1.55
N ALA A 50 2.28 9.01 -0.74
CA ALA A 50 0.95 9.57 -0.96
C ALA A 50 0.87 10.36 -2.27
N GLU A 51 1.89 11.14 -2.60
CA GLU A 51 1.94 11.87 -3.87
C GLU A 51 1.95 10.91 -5.06
N LEU A 52 2.74 9.86 -4.98
CA LEU A 52 2.82 8.85 -6.02
C LEU A 52 1.47 8.13 -6.19
N ALA A 53 0.86 7.73 -5.09
CA ALA A 53 -0.43 7.05 -5.11
C ALA A 53 -1.53 7.93 -5.69
N ARG A 54 -1.56 9.20 -5.29
CA ARG A 54 -2.57 10.14 -5.80
C ARG A 54 -2.44 10.33 -7.30
N ALA A 55 -1.21 10.49 -7.80
CA ALA A 55 -0.98 10.62 -9.23
C ALA A 55 -1.52 9.42 -9.99
N ALA A 56 -1.21 8.20 -9.52
CA ALA A 56 -1.67 6.98 -10.16
C ALA A 56 -3.19 6.86 -10.11
N ALA A 57 -3.81 7.23 -9.00
CA ALA A 57 -5.25 7.10 -8.83
C ALA A 57 -6.05 8.12 -9.66
N GLU A 58 -5.45 9.26 -9.97
CA GLU A 58 -6.16 10.37 -10.62
C GLU A 58 -5.88 10.52 -12.11
N TYR A 59 -4.86 9.88 -12.65
CA TYR A 59 -4.56 10.00 -14.07
C TYR A 59 -5.59 9.24 -14.91
N GLU A 60 -6.03 9.87 -15.99
CA GLU A 60 -7.01 9.29 -16.91
C GLU A 60 -6.52 7.99 -17.54
N SER A 61 -5.22 7.87 -17.75
CA SER A 61 -4.62 6.66 -18.33
C SER A 61 -4.90 5.41 -17.50
N PHE A 62 -5.15 5.57 -16.21
CA PHE A 62 -5.39 4.46 -15.30
C PHE A 62 -6.85 4.38 -14.83
N ALA A 63 -7.70 5.19 -15.40
CA ALA A 63 -9.12 5.16 -15.10
C ALA A 63 -9.76 3.87 -15.63
N PRO A 64 -10.82 3.37 -14.98
CA PRO A 64 -11.48 2.16 -15.47
C PRO A 64 -12.09 2.40 -16.85
N GLY A 65 -12.01 1.36 -17.69
CA GLY A 65 -12.63 1.39 -18.99
C GLY A 65 -14.17 1.28 -18.89
N PRO A 66 -14.87 1.40 -20.03
CA PRO A 66 -16.34 1.31 -20.01
C PRO A 66 -16.88 0.02 -19.43
N ASP A 67 -16.16 -1.09 -19.63
CA ASP A 67 -16.57 -2.39 -19.12
C ASP A 67 -16.34 -2.54 -17.62
N ASP A 68 -15.45 -1.75 -17.05
CA ASP A 68 -15.05 -1.82 -15.66
C ASP A 68 -15.59 -0.66 -14.81
N ALA A 69 -16.36 0.25 -15.42
CA ALA A 69 -16.78 1.47 -14.74
C ALA A 69 -17.58 1.22 -13.47
N ASP A 70 -18.33 0.12 -13.43
CA ASP A 70 -19.15 -0.25 -12.27
C ASP A 70 -18.49 -1.33 -11.41
N ALA A 71 -17.28 -1.76 -11.75
CA ALA A 71 -16.58 -2.77 -10.97
C ALA A 71 -16.23 -2.22 -9.58
N PRO A 72 -16.36 -3.04 -8.53
CA PRO A 72 -15.98 -2.59 -7.18
C PRO A 72 -14.48 -2.43 -7.06
N GLY A 73 -14.07 -1.52 -6.19
CA GLY A 73 -12.67 -1.33 -5.88
C GLY A 73 -12.05 -0.12 -6.54
N PRO A 74 -10.84 0.24 -6.11
CA PRO A 74 -10.12 1.37 -6.67
C PRO A 74 -9.71 1.07 -8.11
N PRO A 75 -9.55 2.12 -8.95
CA PRO A 75 -9.18 1.94 -10.35
C PRO A 75 -7.79 1.33 -10.54
N VAL A 76 -6.90 1.54 -9.60
CA VAL A 76 -5.55 0.97 -9.61
C VAL A 76 -5.45 -0.01 -8.45
N GLU A 77 -5.00 -1.22 -8.72
CA GLU A 77 -4.87 -2.24 -7.68
C GLU A 77 -3.60 -2.03 -6.85
N ASP A 78 -2.48 -1.87 -7.51
CA ASP A 78 -1.21 -1.63 -6.82
C ASP A 78 -0.23 -0.88 -7.71
N LEU A 79 0.81 -0.35 -7.05
CA LEU A 79 1.98 0.24 -7.68
C LEU A 79 3.21 -0.45 -7.13
N ILE A 80 4.19 -0.67 -7.98
CA ILE A 80 5.45 -1.27 -7.56
C ILE A 80 6.60 -0.39 -8.02
N VAL A 81 7.45 -0.02 -7.08
CA VAL A 81 8.70 0.68 -7.38
C VAL A 81 9.84 -0.25 -7.04
N THR A 82 10.62 -0.62 -8.04
CA THR A 82 11.81 -1.44 -7.85
C THR A 82 13.01 -0.51 -7.80
N THR A 83 13.74 -0.58 -6.69
CA THR A 83 14.98 0.16 -6.53
C THR A 83 16.14 -0.84 -6.56
N ARG A 84 17.38 -0.33 -6.53
CA ARG A 84 18.54 -1.22 -6.48
C ARG A 84 18.60 -2.05 -5.23
N SER A 85 18.07 -1.53 -4.12
CA SER A 85 18.16 -2.19 -2.82
C SER A 85 16.85 -2.80 -2.35
N GLY A 86 15.75 -2.59 -3.05
CA GLY A 86 14.48 -3.11 -2.56
C GLY A 86 13.31 -2.92 -3.49
N TYR A 87 12.15 -3.33 -2.98
CA TYR A 87 10.87 -3.15 -3.65
C TYR A 87 9.94 -2.36 -2.74
N HIS A 88 9.15 -1.51 -3.34
CA HIS A 88 8.06 -0.83 -2.64
C HIS A 88 6.77 -1.22 -3.32
N VAL A 89 5.85 -1.79 -2.55
CA VAL A 89 4.55 -2.17 -3.05
C VAL A 89 3.52 -1.27 -2.37
N LEU A 90 2.73 -0.56 -3.17
CA LEU A 90 1.63 0.27 -2.69
C LEU A 90 0.35 -0.42 -3.13
N ARG A 91 -0.36 -1.04 -2.20
CA ARG A 91 -1.63 -1.71 -2.47
C ARG A 91 -2.78 -0.82 -2.08
N PHE A 92 -3.59 -0.42 -3.05
CA PHE A 92 -4.77 0.41 -2.77
C PHE A 92 -5.79 -0.41 -2.00
N VAL A 93 -6.42 0.22 -1.02
CA VAL A 93 -7.40 -0.41 -0.14
C VAL A 93 -8.73 0.30 -0.32
N GLU A 94 -9.78 -0.48 -0.54
CA GLU A 94 -11.12 0.06 -0.53
C GLU A 94 -11.72 -0.12 0.85
N THR A 95 -12.20 0.97 1.43
CA THR A 95 -12.90 0.92 2.71
C THR A 95 -14.34 1.40 2.53
N SER A 96 -15.19 1.12 3.50
CA SER A 96 -16.58 1.52 3.42
C SER A 96 -16.80 3.03 3.59
N PHE A 97 -15.80 3.73 4.11
CA PHE A 97 -15.92 5.16 4.39
C PHE A 97 -14.81 6.02 3.79
N ASP A 98 -13.74 5.41 3.30
CA ASP A 98 -12.61 6.15 2.74
C ASP A 98 -11.93 5.29 1.68
N SER A 99 -11.88 5.80 0.46
CA SER A 99 -11.25 5.11 -0.67
C SER A 99 -9.85 5.63 -0.98
N SER A 100 -9.31 6.51 -0.13
CA SER A 100 -8.01 7.14 -0.36
C SER A 100 -6.89 6.55 0.50
N VAL A 101 -6.96 5.25 0.77
CA VAL A 101 -6.01 4.57 1.66
C VAL A 101 -5.23 3.52 0.88
N PHE A 102 -3.96 3.37 1.19
CA PHE A 102 -3.15 2.30 0.63
C PHE A 102 -2.21 1.71 1.69
N LEU A 103 -1.84 0.45 1.47
CA LEU A 103 -0.79 -0.21 2.24
C LEU A 103 0.52 -0.04 1.50
N HIS A 104 1.56 0.39 2.19
CA HIS A 104 2.91 0.46 1.67
C HIS A 104 3.76 -0.60 2.37
N LEU A 105 4.42 -1.44 1.59
CA LEU A 105 5.36 -2.44 2.10
C LEU A 105 6.70 -2.25 1.43
N TRP A 106 7.74 -2.12 2.25
CA TRP A 106 9.13 -2.02 1.78
C TRP A 106 9.82 -3.34 2.02
N LEU A 107 10.32 -3.95 0.94
CA LEU A 107 11.01 -5.24 0.97
C LEU A 107 12.47 -5.07 0.60
N ASP A 108 13.34 -5.86 1.25
CA ASP A 108 14.72 -5.99 0.85
C ASP A 108 14.80 -6.68 -0.51
N ARG A 109 15.74 -6.25 -1.37
CA ARG A 109 15.86 -6.78 -2.73
C ARG A 109 16.31 -8.24 -2.73
N THR A 110 17.19 -8.60 -1.83
CA THR A 110 17.79 -9.95 -1.77
C THR A 110 16.82 -10.98 -1.19
N ASP A 111 16.19 -10.65 -0.07
CA ASP A 111 15.35 -11.59 0.66
C ASP A 111 13.87 -11.46 0.34
N GLY A 112 13.47 -10.37 -0.29
CA GLY A 112 12.08 -10.11 -0.61
C GLY A 112 11.56 -10.99 -1.72
N ASN A 113 10.30 -11.41 -1.61
CA ASN A 113 9.59 -12.14 -2.64
C ASN A 113 8.43 -11.28 -3.10
N LEU A 114 8.61 -10.61 -4.24
CA LEU A 114 7.63 -9.65 -4.72
C LEU A 114 6.29 -10.29 -5.05
N ALA A 115 6.29 -11.46 -5.67
CA ALA A 115 5.06 -12.16 -6.03
C ALA A 115 4.27 -12.55 -4.79
N LEU A 116 4.94 -13.10 -3.79
CA LEU A 116 4.30 -13.46 -2.52
C LEU A 116 3.78 -12.21 -1.81
N ALA A 117 4.56 -11.14 -1.81
CA ALA A 117 4.16 -9.88 -1.17
C ALA A 117 2.89 -9.32 -1.81
N ARG A 118 2.81 -9.30 -3.13
CA ARG A 118 1.61 -8.82 -3.83
C ARG A 118 0.39 -9.66 -3.46
N HIS A 119 0.56 -10.97 -3.45
CA HIS A 119 -0.53 -11.89 -3.10
C HIS A 119 -1.01 -11.67 -1.67
N ARG A 120 -0.08 -11.56 -0.73
CA ARG A 120 -0.42 -11.37 0.69
C ARG A 120 -1.01 -10.00 0.96
N LEU A 121 -0.48 -8.96 0.34
CA LEU A 121 -1.02 -7.61 0.52
C LEU A 121 -2.44 -7.51 -0.01
N ARG A 122 -2.74 -8.21 -1.09
CA ARG A 122 -4.11 -8.27 -1.61
C ARG A 122 -5.05 -8.84 -0.55
N ALA A 123 -4.67 -9.97 0.05
CA ALA A 123 -5.48 -10.61 1.08
C ALA A 123 -5.62 -9.72 2.32
N LEU A 124 -4.53 -9.08 2.74
CA LEU A 124 -4.56 -8.17 3.88
C LEU A 124 -5.45 -6.95 3.61
N ALA A 125 -5.38 -6.40 2.41
CA ALA A 125 -6.21 -5.27 2.04
C ALA A 125 -7.70 -5.64 2.02
N GLU A 126 -8.03 -6.82 1.50
CA GLU A 126 -9.42 -7.29 1.50
C GLU A 126 -9.93 -7.54 2.91
N GLY A 127 -9.07 -8.04 3.80
CA GLY A 127 -9.41 -8.29 5.19
C GLY A 127 -9.43 -7.04 6.07
N LEU A 128 -8.82 -5.97 5.60
CA LEU A 128 -8.75 -4.71 6.33
C LEU A 128 -10.05 -3.95 6.10
N VAL A 129 -11.11 -4.49 6.66
CA VAL A 129 -12.39 -3.80 6.63
C VAL A 129 -12.34 -2.79 7.74
N LEU A 130 -12.12 -1.55 7.37
CA LEU A 130 -12.15 -0.44 8.32
C LEU A 130 -13.59 -0.16 8.66
N ARG A 131 -13.97 -0.59 9.81
CA ARG A 131 -15.34 -0.49 10.29
C ARG A 131 -15.52 0.66 11.24
#